data_2ebd3145149a6335e6b9909753a037ad
#
_entry.id   2ebd3145149a6335e6b9909753a037ad
#
_cell.length_a   1.000
_cell.length_b   1.000
_cell.length_c   1.000
_cell.angle_alpha   90.00
_cell.angle_beta   90.00
_cell.angle_gamma   90.00
#
_symmetry.space_group_name_H-M   'P 1'
#
loop_
_entity.id
_entity.type
_entity.pdbx_description
1 polymer ?
#
loop_
_entity_poly.entity_id
_entity_poly.type
_entity_poly.pdbx_seq_one_letter_code
_entity_poly.pdbx_strand_id
1 'polypeptide(L)'
;MTAHSKSQQFLAGLAMAGQVAMTAPVTSKAATNQVVLDEQAAQVAKEIAETEKQEILAKLTSYVHSPAGHLERETELYLEQQLSEMLGFTVRAQLEGQRLNHSIGIMGAEQHLIRFPGDELKDHDAFQEAGIAPNRGAFGWFTENGQLTPESIQREKYYFAVQLMYLPNWDQEYATLKPWYKFRKMIVFNPSEKIAVVGVVADAGPAMWVKKQFGGSPEVIREGKIWSQNAKGKVMLLFVDDPEDRIPLGPITL
;
A
#
# COMPACT_ATOMS: atom_id res chain seq x y z
N MET A 1 23.54 9.66 -14.96
CA MET A 1 22.56 9.81 -16.07
C MET A 1 21.45 8.82 -15.82
N THR A 2 20.31 9.29 -15.39
CA THR A 2 19.18 8.46 -14.92
C THR A 2 18.40 7.87 -16.11
N ALA A 3 17.74 6.72 -15.93
CA ALA A 3 16.93 6.04 -16.94
C ALA A 3 15.88 6.96 -17.60
N HIS A 4 15.40 7.97 -16.87
CA HIS A 4 14.47 9.00 -17.36
C HIS A 4 14.97 9.77 -18.59
N SER A 5 16.29 9.96 -18.72
CA SER A 5 16.89 10.63 -19.88
C SER A 5 16.83 9.81 -21.17
N LYS A 6 16.84 8.48 -21.06
CA LYS A 6 16.84 7.60 -22.25
C LYS A 6 15.46 7.43 -22.88
N SER A 7 14.39 7.36 -22.06
CA SER A 7 13.02 7.25 -22.58
C SER A 7 12.55 8.53 -23.27
N GLN A 8 12.91 9.70 -22.73
CA GLN A 8 12.59 10.99 -23.37
C GLN A 8 13.31 11.20 -24.70
N GLN A 9 14.55 10.70 -24.82
CA GLN A 9 15.28 10.81 -26.08
C GLN A 9 14.73 9.89 -27.17
N PHE A 10 14.16 8.74 -26.81
CA PHE A 10 13.57 7.81 -27.78
C PHE A 10 12.22 8.34 -28.33
N LEU A 11 11.41 8.96 -27.49
CA LEU A 11 10.14 9.59 -27.91
C LEU A 11 10.38 10.83 -28.79
N ALA A 12 11.42 11.63 -28.53
CA ALA A 12 11.77 12.78 -29.38
C ALA A 12 12.23 12.38 -30.80
N GLY A 13 12.87 11.20 -30.94
CA GLY A 13 13.30 10.69 -32.23
C GLY A 13 12.15 10.26 -33.16
N LEU A 14 11.04 9.78 -32.62
CA LEU A 14 9.85 9.39 -33.40
C LEU A 14 9.01 10.59 -33.86
N ALA A 15 9.03 11.70 -33.13
CA ALA A 15 8.22 12.88 -33.45
C ALA A 15 8.75 13.69 -34.65
N MET A 16 10.03 13.52 -35.02
CA MET A 16 10.67 14.32 -36.10
C MET A 16 10.52 13.69 -37.50
N ALA A 17 10.02 12.48 -37.61
CA ALA A 17 9.81 11.83 -38.93
C ALA A 17 8.48 12.17 -39.63
N GLY A 18 7.65 13.02 -39.01
CA GLY A 18 6.27 13.29 -39.46
C GLY A 18 6.03 14.59 -40.23
N GLN A 19 7.03 15.41 -40.54
CA GLN A 19 6.81 16.71 -41.19
C GLN A 19 7.49 16.84 -42.56
N VAL A 20 7.19 16.00 -43.52
CA VAL A 20 7.29 16.36 -44.96
C VAL A 20 6.33 15.49 -45.75
N ALA A 21 5.13 15.95 -46.10
CA ALA A 21 4.48 15.60 -47.35
C ALA A 21 3.25 16.50 -47.60
N MET A 22 3.39 17.40 -48.51
CA MET A 22 2.24 18.14 -49.11
C MET A 22 1.61 17.26 -50.22
N THR A 23 0.28 17.12 -50.12
CA THR A 23 -0.69 16.91 -51.22
C THR A 23 -0.47 15.75 -52.21
N ALA A 24 -0.99 14.59 -51.81
CA ALA A 24 -1.54 13.58 -52.74
C ALA A 24 -2.75 12.90 -52.02
N PRO A 25 -3.74 12.32 -52.74
CA PRO A 25 -4.85 11.63 -52.11
C PRO A 25 -4.30 10.50 -51.22
N VAL A 26 -4.55 10.60 -49.92
CA VAL A 26 -4.05 9.62 -48.90
C VAL A 26 -4.67 8.28 -49.26
N THR A 27 -3.89 7.38 -49.86
CA THR A 27 -4.27 5.99 -50.10
C THR A 27 -4.40 5.28 -48.78
N SER A 28 -5.37 4.38 -48.63
CA SER A 28 -5.68 3.57 -47.43
C SER A 28 -4.45 2.90 -46.77
N LYS A 29 -3.38 2.71 -47.54
CA LYS A 29 -2.12 2.10 -47.14
C LYS A 29 -1.29 2.98 -46.18
N ALA A 30 -1.34 4.30 -46.28
CA ALA A 30 -0.63 5.22 -45.36
C ALA A 30 -1.30 5.27 -43.99
N ALA A 31 -2.65 5.28 -43.93
CA ALA A 31 -3.42 5.22 -42.68
C ALA A 31 -3.20 3.88 -41.95
N THR A 32 -3.13 2.75 -42.69
CA THR A 32 -2.87 1.43 -42.11
C THR A 32 -1.45 1.35 -41.52
N ASN A 33 -0.44 1.91 -42.17
CA ASN A 33 0.92 1.95 -41.67
C ASN A 33 1.04 2.82 -40.40
N GLN A 34 0.32 3.93 -40.30
CA GLN A 34 0.32 4.77 -39.11
C GLN A 34 -0.31 4.05 -37.92
N VAL A 35 -1.42 3.36 -38.09
CA VAL A 35 -2.08 2.57 -37.05
C VAL A 35 -1.14 1.48 -36.53
N VAL A 36 -0.44 0.76 -37.40
CA VAL A 36 0.53 -0.28 -37.02
C VAL A 36 1.71 0.31 -36.22
N LEU A 37 2.21 1.48 -36.61
CA LEU A 37 3.29 2.16 -35.88
C LEU A 37 2.84 2.63 -34.49
N ASP A 38 1.62 3.14 -34.38
CA ASP A 38 1.05 3.59 -33.11
C ASP A 38 0.79 2.38 -32.17
N GLU A 39 0.32 1.25 -32.68
CA GLU A 39 0.16 0.01 -31.93
C GLU A 39 1.51 -0.55 -31.45
N GLN A 40 2.54 -0.54 -32.30
CA GLN A 40 3.89 -0.97 -31.92
C GLN A 40 4.49 -0.04 -30.86
N ALA A 41 4.33 1.26 -30.99
CA ALA A 41 4.79 2.23 -30.00
C ALA A 41 4.10 2.03 -28.64
N ALA A 42 2.78 1.79 -28.63
CA ALA A 42 2.02 1.50 -27.43
C ALA A 42 2.47 0.17 -26.77
N GLN A 43 2.76 -0.86 -27.57
CA GLN A 43 3.25 -2.12 -27.05
C GLN A 43 4.64 -1.98 -26.43
N VAL A 44 5.56 -1.28 -27.06
CA VAL A 44 6.91 -1.00 -26.54
C VAL A 44 6.82 -0.19 -25.23
N ALA A 45 5.96 0.83 -25.19
CA ALA A 45 5.75 1.61 -23.96
C ALA A 45 5.24 0.75 -22.81
N LYS A 46 4.32 -0.17 -23.08
CA LYS A 46 3.80 -1.13 -22.10
C LYS A 46 4.89 -2.09 -21.59
N GLU A 47 5.74 -2.59 -22.45
CA GLU A 47 6.86 -3.48 -22.08
C GLU A 47 7.91 -2.75 -21.23
N ILE A 48 8.20 -1.49 -21.53
CA ILE A 48 9.09 -0.64 -20.73
C ILE A 48 8.49 -0.43 -19.33
N ALA A 49 7.21 -0.04 -19.25
CA ALA A 49 6.53 0.18 -17.98
C ALA A 49 6.48 -1.09 -17.12
N GLU A 50 6.24 -2.25 -17.72
CA GLU A 50 6.26 -3.53 -17.00
C GLU A 50 7.67 -3.88 -16.51
N THR A 51 8.71 -3.60 -17.28
CA THR A 51 10.10 -3.82 -16.88
C THR A 51 10.48 -2.92 -15.71
N GLU A 52 10.17 -1.64 -15.76
CA GLU A 52 10.40 -0.68 -14.67
C GLU A 52 9.67 -1.12 -13.39
N LYS A 53 8.43 -1.55 -13.52
CA LYS A 53 7.64 -2.09 -12.40
C LYS A 53 8.31 -3.32 -11.76
N GLN A 54 8.80 -4.27 -12.55
CA GLN A 54 9.51 -5.45 -12.02
C GLN A 54 10.81 -5.06 -11.31
N GLU A 55 11.54 -4.07 -11.81
CA GLU A 55 12.75 -3.54 -11.14
C GLU A 55 12.42 -2.91 -9.78
N ILE A 56 11.34 -2.13 -9.69
CA ILE A 56 10.87 -1.52 -8.44
C ILE A 56 10.50 -2.62 -7.45
N LEU A 57 9.72 -3.63 -7.86
CA LEU A 57 9.31 -4.74 -7.02
C LEU A 57 10.50 -5.58 -6.54
N ALA A 58 11.50 -5.81 -7.38
CA ALA A 58 12.73 -6.51 -7.01
C ALA A 58 13.54 -5.73 -5.95
N LYS A 59 13.68 -4.42 -6.10
CA LYS A 59 14.30 -3.54 -5.11
C LYS A 59 13.52 -3.56 -3.79
N LEU A 60 12.20 -3.38 -3.85
CA LEU A 60 11.34 -3.42 -2.68
C LEU A 60 11.45 -4.76 -1.95
N THR A 61 11.50 -5.87 -2.69
CA THR A 61 11.74 -7.21 -2.13
C THR A 61 13.06 -7.28 -1.37
N SER A 62 14.14 -6.72 -1.92
CA SER A 62 15.43 -6.71 -1.24
C SER A 62 15.40 -5.89 0.06
N TYR A 63 14.70 -4.75 0.07
CA TYR A 63 14.59 -3.89 1.24
C TYR A 63 13.74 -4.51 2.36
N VAL A 64 12.61 -5.16 2.05
CA VAL A 64 11.79 -5.80 3.10
C VAL A 64 12.50 -6.96 3.77
N HIS A 65 13.54 -7.54 3.15
CA HIS A 65 14.38 -8.56 3.76
C HIS A 65 15.45 -8.01 4.72
N SER A 66 15.66 -6.70 4.75
CA SER A 66 16.55 -6.04 5.71
C SER A 66 16.06 -6.21 7.17
N PRO A 67 16.90 -5.92 8.18
CA PRO A 67 16.45 -5.84 9.57
C PRO A 67 15.26 -4.87 9.72
N ALA A 68 14.36 -5.17 10.67
CA ALA A 68 13.24 -4.28 10.97
C ALA A 68 13.72 -2.88 11.38
N GLY A 69 13.09 -1.85 10.81
CA GLY A 69 13.49 -0.46 11.05
C GLY A 69 13.02 0.49 9.97
N HIS A 70 13.78 1.55 9.80
CA HIS A 70 13.66 2.48 8.69
C HIS A 70 14.74 2.23 7.65
N LEU A 71 14.44 2.56 6.41
CA LEU A 71 15.47 2.70 5.38
C LEU A 71 16.12 4.09 5.50
N GLU A 72 17.28 4.26 4.86
CA GLU A 72 17.88 5.58 4.70
C GLU A 72 16.88 6.52 4.01
N ARG A 73 16.81 7.77 4.47
CA ARG A 73 15.77 8.71 4.03
C ARG A 73 15.75 8.93 2.51
N GLU A 74 16.90 8.94 1.86
CA GLU A 74 16.99 9.05 0.40
C GLU A 74 16.35 7.85 -0.30
N THR A 75 16.57 6.64 0.23
CA THR A 75 15.95 5.40 -0.26
C THR A 75 14.44 5.41 -0.06
N GLU A 76 13.96 5.87 1.11
CA GLU A 76 12.52 5.99 1.36
C GLU A 76 11.86 6.97 0.39
N LEU A 77 12.45 8.15 0.18
CA LEU A 77 11.92 9.15 -0.76
C LEU A 77 11.86 8.61 -2.19
N TYR A 78 12.88 7.88 -2.60
CA TYR A 78 12.88 7.20 -3.89
C TYR A 78 11.73 6.18 -4.00
N LEU A 79 11.53 5.34 -2.96
CA LEU A 79 10.45 4.36 -2.95
C LEU A 79 9.07 5.02 -2.87
N GLU A 80 8.90 6.06 -2.04
CA GLU A 80 7.68 6.86 -1.97
C GLU A 80 7.26 7.36 -3.36
N GLN A 81 8.21 7.90 -4.12
CA GLN A 81 7.95 8.38 -5.49
C GLN A 81 7.56 7.22 -6.41
N GLN A 82 8.39 6.18 -6.50
CA GLN A 82 8.17 5.08 -7.43
C GLN A 82 6.88 4.30 -7.14
N LEU A 83 6.59 4.05 -5.86
CA LEU A 83 5.37 3.38 -5.45
C LEU A 83 4.14 4.25 -5.70
N SER A 84 4.22 5.57 -5.47
CA SER A 84 3.12 6.49 -5.77
C SER A 84 2.81 6.55 -7.27
N GLU A 85 3.83 6.59 -8.12
CA GLU A 85 3.67 6.55 -9.58
C GLU A 85 3.02 5.23 -10.02
N MET A 86 3.48 4.10 -9.49
CA MET A 86 2.96 2.76 -9.80
C MET A 86 1.51 2.56 -9.36
N LEU A 87 1.13 3.12 -8.19
CA LEU A 87 -0.20 2.97 -7.61
C LEU A 87 -1.21 4.00 -8.13
N GLY A 88 -0.75 5.14 -8.65
CA GLY A 88 -1.60 6.26 -9.05
C GLY A 88 -2.13 7.09 -7.88
N PHE A 89 -1.60 6.91 -6.67
CA PHE A 89 -1.89 7.72 -5.49
C PHE A 89 -0.67 7.83 -4.57
N THR A 90 -0.67 8.82 -3.69
CA THR A 90 0.52 9.17 -2.89
C THR A 90 0.68 8.26 -1.67
N VAL A 91 1.89 7.68 -1.51
CA VAL A 91 2.31 6.96 -0.31
C VAL A 91 3.52 7.63 0.34
N ARG A 92 3.61 7.58 1.68
CA ARG A 92 4.62 8.28 2.47
C ARG A 92 5.10 7.43 3.65
N ALA A 93 6.40 7.42 3.94
CA ALA A 93 6.94 6.89 5.20
C ALA A 93 6.70 7.87 6.38
N GLN A 94 6.57 9.15 6.07
CA GLN A 94 6.23 10.21 7.00
C GLN A 94 5.11 11.08 6.43
N LEU A 95 4.01 11.27 7.19
CA LEU A 95 2.86 12.07 6.80
C LEU A 95 2.53 13.09 7.90
N GLU A 96 2.35 14.36 7.50
CA GLU A 96 2.01 15.46 8.42
C GLU A 96 2.92 15.53 9.66
N GLY A 97 4.21 15.23 9.50
CA GLY A 97 5.19 15.20 10.58
C GLY A 97 5.22 13.89 11.39
N GLN A 98 4.22 13.03 11.25
CA GLN A 98 4.14 11.77 11.98
C GLN A 98 4.80 10.61 11.22
N ARG A 99 5.42 9.71 11.97
CA ARG A 99 6.13 8.53 11.46
C ARG A 99 5.95 7.36 12.43
N LEU A 100 5.87 6.14 11.92
CA LEU A 100 5.90 4.93 12.74
C LEU A 100 7.33 4.65 13.25
N ASN A 101 7.49 3.72 14.19
CA ASN A 101 8.81 3.25 14.63
C ASN A 101 9.56 2.44 13.56
N HIS A 102 8.83 1.90 12.60
CA HIS A 102 9.34 1.04 11.54
C HIS A 102 8.61 1.32 10.25
N SER A 103 9.31 1.35 9.11
CA SER A 103 8.71 1.30 7.77
C SER A 103 8.81 -0.10 7.17
N ILE A 104 9.78 -0.91 7.62
CA ILE A 104 9.92 -2.33 7.26
C ILE A 104 9.98 -3.19 8.51
N GLY A 105 9.40 -4.39 8.43
CA GLY A 105 9.38 -5.31 9.56
C GLY A 105 8.57 -6.56 9.31
N ILE A 106 8.33 -7.30 10.39
CA ILE A 106 7.50 -8.49 10.38
C ILE A 106 6.07 -8.09 10.73
N MET A 107 5.12 -8.40 9.86
CA MET A 107 3.70 -8.38 10.15
C MET A 107 3.21 -9.77 10.49
N GLY A 108 2.37 -9.90 11.50
CA GLY A 108 1.73 -11.15 11.87
C GLY A 108 0.23 -10.98 12.06
N ALA A 109 -0.51 -12.09 11.97
CA ALA A 109 -1.96 -12.09 12.15
C ALA A 109 -2.37 -11.54 13.51
N GLU A 110 -3.45 -10.78 13.50
CA GLU A 110 -4.26 -10.37 14.65
C GLU A 110 -5.61 -11.09 14.61
N GLN A 111 -6.35 -11.03 15.73
CA GLN A 111 -7.75 -11.48 15.80
C GLN A 111 -8.68 -10.42 15.21
N HIS A 112 -9.91 -10.78 14.85
CA HIS A 112 -10.95 -9.79 14.60
C HIS A 112 -11.14 -8.88 15.81
N LEU A 113 -11.30 -7.57 15.58
CA LEU A 113 -11.61 -6.62 16.64
C LEU A 113 -13.13 -6.55 16.87
N ILE A 114 -13.54 -6.43 18.13
CA ILE A 114 -14.95 -6.23 18.47
C ILE A 114 -15.40 -4.86 17.93
N ARG A 115 -16.43 -4.86 17.06
CA ARG A 115 -16.95 -3.64 16.38
C ARG A 115 -17.94 -2.85 17.22
N PHE A 116 -18.73 -3.57 18.06
CA PHE A 116 -19.74 -3.00 18.95
C PHE A 116 -20.00 -3.95 20.15
N PRO A 117 -20.67 -3.49 21.23
CA PRO A 117 -21.01 -4.37 22.35
C PRO A 117 -21.92 -5.53 21.93
N GLY A 118 -21.47 -6.77 22.14
CA GLY A 118 -22.21 -7.97 21.75
C GLY A 118 -21.89 -8.48 20.34
N ASP A 119 -20.86 -7.95 19.70
CA ASP A 119 -20.34 -8.48 18.43
C ASP A 119 -19.77 -9.89 18.60
N GLU A 120 -20.08 -10.79 17.69
CA GLU A 120 -19.68 -12.20 17.77
C GLU A 120 -18.86 -12.59 16.53
N LEU A 121 -17.94 -13.53 16.72
CA LEU A 121 -17.06 -14.02 15.65
C LEU A 121 -17.82 -14.45 14.39
N LYS A 122 -18.97 -15.07 14.54
CA LYS A 122 -19.81 -15.53 13.42
C LYS A 122 -20.30 -14.41 12.48
N ASP A 123 -20.28 -13.15 12.97
CA ASP A 123 -20.76 -11.97 12.24
C ASP A 123 -19.65 -11.30 11.40
N HIS A 124 -18.41 -11.81 11.44
CA HIS A 124 -17.26 -11.27 10.74
C HIS A 124 -17.08 -11.90 9.35
N ASP A 125 -16.49 -13.07 9.27
CA ASP A 125 -16.30 -13.79 8.00
C ASP A 125 -16.48 -15.31 8.15
N ALA A 126 -16.38 -16.03 7.02
CA ALA A 126 -16.54 -17.47 6.98
C ALA A 126 -15.30 -18.25 7.49
N PHE A 127 -14.15 -17.59 7.63
CA PHE A 127 -12.90 -18.29 7.94
C PHE A 127 -12.63 -18.41 9.44
N GLN A 128 -12.92 -17.44 10.24
CA GLN A 128 -12.94 -17.42 11.73
C GLN A 128 -11.70 -18.01 12.46
N GLU A 129 -10.64 -18.37 11.74
CA GLU A 129 -9.49 -19.12 12.30
C GLU A 129 -8.70 -18.30 13.31
N ALA A 130 -8.65 -16.98 13.14
CA ALA A 130 -7.94 -16.11 14.06
C ALA A 130 -8.72 -15.82 15.35
N GLY A 131 -10.03 -16.06 15.35
CA GLY A 131 -10.92 -15.74 16.46
C GLY A 131 -11.18 -14.25 16.60
N ILE A 132 -11.84 -13.86 17.69
CA ILE A 132 -12.18 -12.48 18.02
C ILE A 132 -11.44 -12.04 19.29
N ALA A 133 -10.96 -10.80 19.32
CA ALA A 133 -10.26 -10.24 20.48
C ALA A 133 -11.20 -10.15 21.70
N PRO A 134 -10.72 -10.42 22.92
CA PRO A 134 -11.56 -10.38 24.11
C PRO A 134 -12.00 -8.96 24.50
N ASN A 135 -11.32 -7.95 23.97
CA ASN A 135 -11.57 -6.54 24.24
C ASN A 135 -11.54 -5.74 22.94
N ARG A 136 -12.14 -4.55 22.97
CA ARG A 136 -12.05 -3.60 21.86
C ARG A 136 -10.61 -3.13 21.64
N GLY A 137 -10.29 -2.81 20.38
CA GLY A 137 -8.99 -2.23 20.02
C GLY A 137 -8.75 -0.86 20.67
N ALA A 138 -7.54 -0.34 20.52
CA ALA A 138 -7.07 0.90 21.14
C ALA A 138 -7.93 2.14 20.84
N PHE A 139 -8.62 2.13 19.69
CA PHE A 139 -9.44 3.27 19.24
C PHE A 139 -10.93 3.12 19.52
N GLY A 140 -11.33 2.08 20.25
CA GLY A 140 -12.71 1.86 20.69
C GLY A 140 -13.56 1.12 19.67
N TRP A 141 -14.85 1.45 19.61
CA TRP A 141 -15.80 0.81 18.70
C TRP A 141 -15.65 1.31 17.25
N PHE A 142 -16.03 0.47 16.30
CA PHE A 142 -16.09 0.83 14.89
C PHE A 142 -17.42 1.48 14.48
N THR A 143 -18.40 1.48 15.38
CA THR A 143 -19.72 2.09 15.12
C THR A 143 -19.63 3.61 15.01
N GLU A 144 -20.45 4.17 14.13
CA GLU A 144 -20.69 5.60 13.99
C GLU A 144 -22.10 5.91 14.51
N ASN A 145 -22.18 6.80 15.50
CA ASN A 145 -23.46 7.10 16.19
C ASN A 145 -24.20 5.84 16.69
N GLY A 146 -23.46 4.82 17.13
CA GLY A 146 -23.99 3.56 17.62
C GLY A 146 -24.44 2.58 16.53
N GLN A 147 -24.24 2.90 15.26
CA GLN A 147 -24.59 2.03 14.12
C GLN A 147 -23.34 1.49 13.42
N LEU A 148 -23.38 0.24 13.03
CA LEU A 148 -22.36 -0.40 12.21
C LEU A 148 -22.67 -0.12 10.73
N THR A 149 -21.85 0.68 10.10
CA THR A 149 -21.97 1.03 8.68
C THR A 149 -21.14 0.08 7.81
N PRO A 150 -21.41 -0.04 6.50
CA PRO A 150 -20.56 -0.80 5.57
C PRO A 150 -19.09 -0.35 5.63
N GLU A 151 -18.85 0.95 5.81
CA GLU A 151 -17.51 1.52 5.93
C GLU A 151 -16.83 1.11 7.26
N SER A 152 -17.55 1.13 8.36
CA SER A 152 -17.08 0.62 9.66
C SER A 152 -16.67 -0.86 9.57
N ILE A 153 -17.44 -1.68 8.83
CA ILE A 153 -17.11 -3.08 8.57
C ILE A 153 -15.82 -3.20 7.76
N GLN A 154 -15.64 -2.37 6.72
CA GLN A 154 -14.41 -2.38 5.93
C GLN A 154 -13.19 -1.95 6.75
N ARG A 155 -13.33 -0.98 7.66
CA ARG A 155 -12.27 -0.54 8.57
C ARG A 155 -11.82 -1.64 9.53
N GLU A 156 -12.75 -2.45 10.05
CA GLU A 156 -12.40 -3.61 10.87
C GLU A 156 -11.80 -4.74 10.02
N LYS A 157 -12.36 -4.98 8.85
CA LYS A 157 -11.89 -6.00 7.92
C LYS A 157 -10.45 -5.75 7.44
N TYR A 158 -10.06 -4.49 7.21
CA TYR A 158 -8.72 -4.13 6.73
C TYR A 158 -8.01 -3.22 7.75
N TYR A 159 -7.72 -3.76 8.93
CA TYR A 159 -7.01 -2.98 9.93
C TYR A 159 -5.56 -3.42 10.14
N PHE A 160 -4.77 -2.47 10.60
CA PHE A 160 -3.42 -2.65 11.10
C PHE A 160 -3.34 -2.33 12.57
N ALA A 161 -2.57 -3.15 13.30
CA ALA A 161 -2.02 -2.81 14.60
C ALA A 161 -0.58 -2.33 14.40
N VAL A 162 -0.24 -1.15 14.94
CA VAL A 162 1.09 -0.56 14.87
C VAL A 162 1.55 -0.11 16.25
N GLN A 163 2.85 -0.19 16.52
CA GLN A 163 3.46 -0.01 17.83
C GLN A 163 3.43 1.44 18.35
N LEU A 164 2.24 2.05 18.43
CA LEU A 164 2.07 3.47 18.80
C LEU A 164 2.54 3.78 20.20
N MET A 165 2.30 2.88 21.18
CA MET A 165 2.71 3.06 22.56
C MET A 165 4.24 3.19 22.74
N TYR A 166 5.00 2.87 21.71
CA TYR A 166 6.47 2.94 21.71
C TYR A 166 7.01 4.09 20.87
N LEU A 167 6.15 4.98 20.37
CA LEU A 167 6.57 6.22 19.74
C LEU A 167 7.20 7.13 20.81
N PRO A 168 8.33 7.80 20.52
CA PRO A 168 9.07 8.59 21.52
C PRO A 168 8.24 9.68 22.20
N ASN A 169 7.24 10.22 21.50
CA ASN A 169 6.38 11.31 21.95
C ASN A 169 4.95 10.85 22.34
N TRP A 170 4.66 9.54 22.36
CA TRP A 170 3.31 9.03 22.57
C TRP A 170 2.67 9.52 23.86
N ASP A 171 3.38 9.40 24.99
CA ASP A 171 2.84 9.77 26.30
C ASP A 171 2.64 11.28 26.44
N GLN A 172 3.56 12.08 25.87
CA GLN A 172 3.52 13.54 25.93
C GLN A 172 2.44 14.14 25.03
N GLU A 173 2.22 13.53 23.88
CA GLU A 173 1.33 14.04 22.83
C GLU A 173 0.09 13.15 22.61
N TYR A 174 -0.22 12.26 23.55
CA TYR A 174 -1.30 11.27 23.43
C TYR A 174 -2.64 11.86 22.97
N ALA A 175 -3.02 13.02 23.52
CA ALA A 175 -4.29 13.68 23.19
C ALA A 175 -4.38 14.12 21.71
N THR A 176 -3.24 14.37 21.07
CA THR A 176 -3.13 14.75 19.66
C THR A 176 -2.87 13.53 18.77
N LEU A 177 -1.96 12.66 19.19
CA LEU A 177 -1.53 11.51 18.38
C LEU A 177 -2.62 10.46 18.26
N LYS A 178 -3.34 10.15 19.34
CA LYS A 178 -4.39 9.12 19.30
C LYS A 178 -5.48 9.43 18.26
N PRO A 179 -6.12 10.60 18.24
CA PRO A 179 -7.07 10.93 17.20
C PRO A 179 -6.44 11.02 15.81
N TRP A 180 -5.17 11.45 15.70
CA TRP A 180 -4.47 11.52 14.42
C TRP A 180 -4.25 10.14 13.80
N TYR A 181 -3.87 9.13 14.59
CA TYR A 181 -3.66 7.76 14.12
C TYR A 181 -4.97 6.98 13.94
N LYS A 182 -6.06 7.37 14.62
CA LYS A 182 -7.33 6.66 14.53
C LYS A 182 -7.82 6.59 13.09
N PHE A 183 -7.91 5.36 12.57
CA PHE A 183 -8.32 5.05 11.20
C PHE A 183 -7.48 5.76 10.12
N ARG A 184 -6.25 6.17 10.46
CA ARG A 184 -5.30 6.69 9.47
C ARG A 184 -5.02 5.62 8.43
N LYS A 185 -5.23 5.99 7.15
CA LYS A 185 -5.07 5.06 6.04
C LYS A 185 -3.60 4.74 5.81
N MET A 186 -3.30 3.47 5.62
CA MET A 186 -1.97 2.94 5.35
C MET A 186 -2.04 1.86 4.27
N ILE A 187 -0.90 1.51 3.72
CA ILE A 187 -0.74 0.42 2.76
C ILE A 187 0.41 -0.48 3.17
N VAL A 188 0.15 -1.78 3.22
CA VAL A 188 1.18 -2.81 3.40
C VAL A 188 1.56 -3.41 2.06
N PHE A 189 2.86 -3.54 1.82
CA PHE A 189 3.42 -4.16 0.62
C PHE A 189 4.01 -5.53 0.94
N ASN A 190 3.54 -6.55 0.24
CA ASN A 190 4.16 -7.87 0.14
C ASN A 190 4.71 -8.05 -1.29
N PRO A 191 5.92 -7.55 -1.56
CA PRO A 191 6.44 -7.51 -2.92
C PRO A 191 6.75 -8.90 -3.49
N SER A 192 7.04 -9.88 -2.64
CA SER A 192 7.28 -11.28 -3.06
C SER A 192 6.06 -11.90 -3.72
N GLU A 193 4.86 -11.51 -3.29
CA GLU A 193 3.58 -11.95 -3.84
C GLU A 193 2.98 -10.94 -4.84
N LYS A 194 3.66 -9.81 -5.05
CA LYS A 194 3.18 -8.69 -5.89
C LYS A 194 1.79 -8.19 -5.49
N ILE A 195 1.56 -8.09 -4.18
CA ILE A 195 0.31 -7.65 -3.59
C ILE A 195 0.59 -6.56 -2.57
N ALA A 196 -0.28 -5.57 -2.54
CA ALA A 196 -0.39 -4.62 -1.44
C ALA A 196 -1.82 -4.66 -0.89
N VAL A 197 -2.00 -4.24 0.37
CA VAL A 197 -3.33 -4.09 0.97
C VAL A 197 -3.44 -2.72 1.60
N VAL A 198 -4.45 -1.96 1.20
CA VAL A 198 -4.82 -0.69 1.85
C VAL A 198 -5.70 -1.00 3.05
N GLY A 199 -5.38 -0.43 4.20
CA GLY A 199 -6.13 -0.59 5.43
C GLY A 199 -6.01 0.63 6.32
N VAL A 200 -6.51 0.54 7.54
CA VAL A 200 -6.48 1.63 8.51
C VAL A 200 -5.84 1.22 9.82
N VAL A 201 -5.23 2.16 10.53
CA VAL A 201 -4.74 1.93 11.89
C VAL A 201 -5.93 1.82 12.85
N ALA A 202 -6.14 0.64 13.45
CA ALA A 202 -7.23 0.44 14.41
C ALA A 202 -6.78 -0.14 15.75
N ASP A 203 -5.49 -0.50 15.88
CA ASP A 203 -4.95 -0.90 17.18
C ASP A 203 -3.52 -0.37 17.40
N ALA A 204 -3.11 -0.29 18.68
CA ALA A 204 -1.85 0.29 19.12
C ALA A 204 -0.73 -0.74 19.41
N GLY A 205 -1.00 -2.03 19.16
CA GLY A 205 -0.04 -3.13 19.25
C GLY A 205 0.82 -3.28 17.98
N PRO A 206 1.55 -4.38 17.84
CA PRO A 206 1.78 -5.42 18.83
C PRO A 206 2.79 -5.01 19.92
N ALA A 207 2.78 -5.75 21.03
CA ALA A 207 3.79 -5.58 22.07
C ALA A 207 5.20 -5.97 21.58
N MET A 208 6.25 -5.30 22.05
CA MET A 208 7.63 -5.53 21.56
C MET A 208 8.12 -6.97 21.77
N TRP A 209 7.68 -7.64 22.82
CA TRP A 209 8.12 -9.03 23.12
C TRP A 209 7.54 -10.10 22.19
N VAL A 210 6.54 -9.81 21.38
CA VAL A 210 5.95 -10.78 20.42
C VAL A 210 6.74 -10.91 19.11
N LYS A 211 7.87 -10.19 18.98
CA LYS A 211 8.80 -10.28 17.85
C LYS A 211 8.14 -10.06 16.47
N LYS A 212 7.22 -9.12 16.41
CA LYS A 212 6.64 -8.56 15.18
C LYS A 212 6.46 -7.05 15.36
N GLN A 213 6.59 -6.29 14.30
CA GLN A 213 6.48 -4.83 14.31
C GLN A 213 5.07 -4.38 13.98
N PHE A 214 4.34 -5.20 13.22
CA PHE A 214 3.02 -4.90 12.74
C PHE A 214 2.06 -6.06 12.99
N GLY A 215 0.80 -5.74 13.19
CA GLY A 215 -0.31 -6.67 13.13
C GLY A 215 -1.19 -6.36 11.93
N GLY A 216 -1.77 -7.37 11.32
CA GLY A 216 -2.79 -7.24 10.29
C GLY A 216 -4.02 -8.06 10.66
N SER A 217 -5.21 -7.57 10.34
CA SER A 217 -6.46 -8.33 10.45
C SER A 217 -6.34 -9.67 9.73
N PRO A 218 -7.23 -10.63 9.99
CA PRO A 218 -7.25 -11.90 9.28
C PRO A 218 -7.28 -11.72 7.76
N GLU A 219 -8.07 -10.75 7.27
CA GLU A 219 -8.19 -10.45 5.85
C GLU A 219 -6.93 -9.82 5.26
N VAL A 220 -6.31 -8.87 5.98
CA VAL A 220 -5.02 -8.29 5.55
C VAL A 220 -3.98 -9.39 5.35
N ILE A 221 -3.88 -10.33 6.29
CA ILE A 221 -2.93 -11.44 6.22
C ILE A 221 -3.26 -12.37 5.06
N ARG A 222 -4.54 -12.76 4.92
CA ARG A 222 -4.99 -13.69 3.89
C ARG A 222 -4.90 -13.09 2.49
N GLU A 223 -5.48 -11.92 2.28
CA GLU A 223 -5.56 -11.29 0.97
C GLU A 223 -4.22 -10.68 0.55
N GLY A 224 -3.41 -10.21 1.51
CA GLY A 224 -2.03 -9.78 1.28
C GLY A 224 -1.04 -10.94 1.13
N LYS A 225 -1.49 -12.20 1.29
CA LYS A 225 -0.65 -13.40 1.28
C LYS A 225 0.57 -13.27 2.19
N ILE A 226 0.40 -12.65 3.35
CA ILE A 226 1.48 -12.42 4.32
C ILE A 226 1.67 -13.71 5.14
N TRP A 227 2.00 -14.78 4.44
CA TRP A 227 2.16 -16.11 4.99
C TRP A 227 3.64 -16.46 5.15
N SER A 228 4.00 -16.97 6.31
CA SER A 228 5.06 -17.93 6.51
C SER A 228 4.50 -19.01 7.43
N GLN A 229 5.29 -19.96 7.85
CA GLN A 229 4.86 -21.10 8.69
C GLN A 229 4.08 -20.71 9.98
N ASN A 230 3.97 -19.42 10.33
CA ASN A 230 3.29 -18.92 11.53
C ASN A 230 2.41 -17.69 11.25
N ALA A 231 1.81 -17.57 10.08
CA ALA A 231 1.03 -16.40 9.66
C ALA A 231 1.76 -15.07 9.91
N LYS A 232 3.05 -15.02 9.53
CA LYS A 232 3.92 -13.83 9.61
C LYS A 232 4.70 -13.68 8.31
N GLY A 233 4.93 -12.45 7.90
CA GLY A 233 5.74 -12.14 6.71
C GLY A 233 6.49 -10.84 6.86
N LYS A 234 7.58 -10.68 6.11
CA LYS A 234 8.31 -9.43 6.00
C LYS A 234 7.59 -8.51 5.02
N VAL A 235 7.36 -7.28 5.44
CA VAL A 235 6.57 -6.30 4.69
C VAL A 235 7.15 -4.90 4.84
N MET A 236 6.73 -3.99 3.95
CA MET A 236 6.83 -2.55 4.13
C MET A 236 5.44 -1.98 4.41
N LEU A 237 5.35 -1.05 5.35
CA LEU A 237 4.12 -0.36 5.72
C LEU A 237 4.32 1.16 5.60
N LEU A 238 3.51 1.81 4.77
CA LEU A 238 3.56 3.25 4.51
C LEU A 238 2.19 3.90 4.74
N PHE A 239 2.17 5.19 5.04
CA PHE A 239 0.94 5.98 5.03
C PHE A 239 0.42 6.17 3.60
N VAL A 240 -0.89 6.23 3.47
CA VAL A 240 -1.58 6.69 2.26
C VAL A 240 -2.01 8.14 2.50
N ASP A 241 -1.54 9.04 1.65
CA ASP A 241 -1.92 10.46 1.67
C ASP A 241 -3.22 10.63 0.88
N ASP A 242 -4.33 10.48 1.58
CA ASP A 242 -5.69 10.47 1.01
C ASP A 242 -6.65 11.34 1.86
N PRO A 243 -6.47 12.66 1.84
CA PRO A 243 -7.28 13.57 2.67
C PRO A 243 -8.76 13.60 2.29
N GLU A 244 -9.11 13.13 1.11
CA GLU A 244 -10.50 13.10 0.61
C GLU A 244 -11.16 11.71 0.74
N ASP A 245 -10.46 10.75 1.37
CA ASP A 245 -10.92 9.37 1.61
C ASP A 245 -11.46 8.67 0.35
N ARG A 246 -10.77 8.85 -0.79
CA ARG A 246 -11.18 8.27 -2.09
C ARG A 246 -10.60 6.89 -2.37
N ILE A 247 -9.48 6.55 -1.73
CA ILE A 247 -8.79 5.29 -1.98
C ILE A 247 -9.49 4.19 -1.17
N PRO A 248 -10.06 3.18 -1.84
CA PRO A 248 -10.78 2.11 -1.16
C PRO A 248 -9.84 1.23 -0.33
N LEU A 249 -10.36 0.65 0.75
CA LEU A 249 -9.66 -0.37 1.53
C LEU A 249 -9.71 -1.72 0.80
N GLY A 250 -8.66 -2.52 0.95
CA GLY A 250 -8.58 -3.85 0.38
C GLY A 250 -7.30 -4.12 -0.43
N PRO A 251 -7.21 -5.30 -1.07
CA PRO A 251 -6.03 -5.72 -1.81
C PRO A 251 -5.87 -5.01 -3.16
N ILE A 252 -4.61 -4.79 -3.54
CA ILE A 252 -4.19 -4.25 -4.84
C ILE A 252 -3.12 -5.19 -5.41
N THR A 253 -3.30 -5.61 -6.66
CA THR A 253 -2.25 -6.33 -7.40
C THR A 253 -1.21 -5.32 -7.92
N LEU A 254 0.06 -5.54 -7.57
CA LEU A 254 1.18 -4.71 -7.97
C LEU A 254 1.71 -5.13 -9.34
#